data_67a159d3f094a58194db642f7784fb6c
#
_entry.id   67a159d3f094a58194db642f7784fb6c
#
_cell.length_a   1.000
_cell.length_b   1.000
_cell.length_c   1.000
_cell.angle_alpha   90.00
_cell.angle_beta   90.00
_cell.angle_gamma   90.00
#
_symmetry.space_group_name_H-M   'P 1'
#
loop_
_entity.id
_entity.type
_entity.pdbx_description
1 polymer ?
#
loop_
_entity_poly.entity_id
_entity_poly.type
_entity_poly.pdbx_seq_one_letter_code
_entity_poly.pdbx_strand_id
1 'polypeptide(L)'
;MTLTIFLGALLGPMALGVPIAFALILSGVALMMYMDIFDAQIVAQNVLNGADSFPLMAVPFFLLAGEVMNTGGLSKRIVNLAMALVGHVRGGLGFVAIFAACVLSSLSGSAVADAAALGALLFPMMLKSGHDPARSGGLLASASVIGPIIPPSIGFILYGVVGGVSITKLFLAGIVPGLLIAVALCITWMIIARKEQFELPTRQSGELRLKAFLDAAWALMLPVIIIVGLKFGVFTPTEAGVVAAVYSLFVSMVIYRELPPSQLFSVFVSAAKITAVVMFLVACAAVSAWLITVADVPGDLVSLLEPLMDNQTLLLIAIMVLIVLVGTAMDMTPTILVMTPVLMPIIKQAGIDPVYFGVLFIINNSIGLITPPVGTVLNVICGVAKLSMENLMKGVMPFMIAELIVLFLLVLFPQLVTVPVAWFGH
;
A
#
# COMPACT_ATOMS: atom_id res chain seq x y z
N MET A 1 26.26 10.73 16.63
CA MET A 1 25.71 12.08 16.86
C MET A 1 24.87 12.58 15.68
N THR A 2 25.25 12.34 14.46
CA THR A 2 24.49 12.63 13.21
C THR A 2 23.07 12.05 13.23
N LEU A 3 22.92 10.76 13.58
CA LEU A 3 21.62 10.10 13.69
C LEU A 3 20.69 10.79 14.73
N THR A 4 21.23 11.20 15.88
CA THR A 4 20.44 11.88 16.92
C THR A 4 19.92 13.24 16.46
N ILE A 5 20.76 14.01 15.73
CA ILE A 5 20.37 15.29 15.16
C ILE A 5 19.31 15.10 14.08
N PHE A 6 19.52 14.13 13.19
CA PHE A 6 18.55 13.80 12.13
C PHE A 6 17.19 13.43 12.72
N LEU A 7 17.16 12.47 13.65
CA LEU A 7 15.90 12.03 14.27
C LEU A 7 15.25 13.14 15.10
N GLY A 8 16.04 13.92 15.86
CA GLY A 8 15.53 15.04 16.64
C GLY A 8 14.90 16.13 15.76
N ALA A 9 15.57 16.48 14.65
CA ALA A 9 15.09 17.47 13.70
C ALA A 9 13.94 16.97 12.81
N LEU A 10 13.75 15.64 12.68
CA LEU A 10 12.61 15.04 12.02
C LEU A 10 11.41 14.92 12.97
N LEU A 11 11.59 14.24 14.09
CA LEU A 11 10.50 13.90 15.01
C LEU A 11 10.05 15.09 15.87
N GLY A 12 10.96 16.02 16.21
CA GLY A 12 10.62 17.20 17.01
C GLY A 12 9.57 18.09 16.34
N PRO A 13 9.78 18.58 15.10
CA PRO A 13 8.79 19.34 14.37
C PRO A 13 7.49 18.55 14.12
N MET A 14 7.58 17.24 13.83
CA MET A 14 6.39 16.39 13.67
C MET A 14 5.56 16.33 14.95
N ALA A 15 6.18 16.21 16.11
CA ALA A 15 5.49 16.23 17.41
C ALA A 15 4.80 17.59 17.69
N LEU A 16 5.28 18.66 17.09
CA LEU A 16 4.67 20.00 17.12
C LEU A 16 3.58 20.21 16.05
N GLY A 17 3.28 19.18 15.24
CA GLY A 17 2.25 19.24 14.20
C GLY A 17 2.73 19.79 12.84
N VAL A 18 4.05 19.95 12.65
CA VAL A 18 4.60 20.34 11.34
C VAL A 18 4.38 19.19 10.33
N PRO A 19 3.86 19.48 9.12
CA PRO A 19 3.70 18.45 8.08
C PRO A 19 5.03 17.77 7.75
N ILE A 20 4.99 16.45 7.53
CA ILE A 20 6.18 15.58 7.37
C ILE A 20 7.12 16.08 6.26
N ALA A 21 6.59 16.60 5.14
CA ALA A 21 7.40 17.13 4.05
C ALA A 21 8.34 18.24 4.52
N PHE A 22 7.86 19.18 5.34
CA PHE A 22 8.68 20.25 5.90
C PHE A 22 9.64 19.72 6.97
N ALA A 23 9.21 18.76 7.79
CA ALA A 23 10.08 18.12 8.78
C ALA A 23 11.28 17.42 8.11
N LEU A 24 11.07 16.80 6.93
CA LEU A 24 12.14 16.21 6.12
C LEU A 24 13.16 17.26 5.63
N ILE A 25 12.70 18.39 5.10
CA ILE A 25 13.60 19.46 4.72
C ILE A 25 14.37 19.98 5.96
N LEU A 26 13.67 20.21 7.06
CA LEU A 26 14.28 20.70 8.30
C LEU A 26 15.34 19.74 8.84
N SER A 27 15.09 18.43 8.80
CA SER A 27 16.07 17.42 9.22
C SER A 27 17.32 17.44 8.33
N GLY A 28 17.14 17.62 7.02
CA GLY A 28 18.24 17.82 6.09
C GLY A 28 19.01 19.10 6.37
N VAL A 29 18.34 20.23 6.47
CA VAL A 29 18.98 21.52 6.80
C VAL A 29 19.72 21.46 8.14
N ALA A 30 19.15 20.85 9.16
CA ALA A 30 19.80 20.68 10.46
C ALA A 30 21.10 19.87 10.37
N LEU A 31 21.14 18.80 9.58
CA LEU A 31 22.36 18.04 9.30
C LEU A 31 23.39 18.90 8.55
N MET A 32 22.99 19.66 7.52
CA MET A 32 23.88 20.54 6.78
C MET A 32 24.52 21.61 7.69
N MET A 33 23.72 22.21 8.59
CA MET A 33 24.20 23.19 9.56
C MET A 33 25.17 22.56 10.57
N TYR A 34 24.87 21.32 11.02
CA TYR A 34 25.75 20.61 11.95
C TYR A 34 27.10 20.23 11.30
N MET A 35 27.11 19.92 10.02
CA MET A 35 28.31 19.54 9.25
C MET A 35 29.05 20.76 8.71
N ASP A 36 28.56 21.99 8.95
CA ASP A 36 29.11 23.25 8.44
C ASP A 36 29.21 23.32 6.90
N ILE A 37 28.24 22.67 6.21
CA ILE A 37 28.16 22.60 4.75
C ILE A 37 26.83 23.19 4.20
N PHE A 38 26.21 24.09 4.99
CA PHE A 38 24.91 24.63 4.58
C PHE A 38 25.01 25.44 3.29
N ASP A 39 24.23 25.00 2.29
CA ASP A 39 24.05 25.67 1.00
C ASP A 39 22.59 25.54 0.55
N ALA A 40 21.90 26.68 0.46
CA ALA A 40 20.50 26.72 0.03
C ALA A 40 20.32 26.26 -1.43
N GLN A 41 21.33 26.41 -2.29
CA GLN A 41 21.29 25.95 -3.67
C GLN A 41 21.27 24.42 -3.74
N ILE A 42 22.07 23.75 -2.89
CA ILE A 42 22.08 22.27 -2.80
C ILE A 42 20.72 21.77 -2.32
N VAL A 43 20.12 22.42 -1.32
CA VAL A 43 18.75 22.07 -0.86
C VAL A 43 17.75 22.18 -2.00
N ALA A 44 17.72 23.33 -2.69
CA ALA A 44 16.81 23.58 -3.80
C ALA A 44 17.01 22.57 -4.94
N GLN A 45 18.25 22.26 -5.28
CA GLN A 45 18.58 21.30 -6.35
C GLN A 45 18.15 19.89 -5.99
N ASN A 46 18.32 19.44 -4.75
CA ASN A 46 17.86 18.12 -4.31
C ASN A 46 16.33 18.03 -4.30
N VAL A 47 15.62 19.09 -3.92
CA VAL A 47 14.15 19.13 -4.02
C VAL A 47 13.70 18.96 -5.48
N LEU A 48 14.32 19.69 -6.43
CA LEU A 48 13.98 19.58 -7.85
C LEU A 48 14.31 18.20 -8.40
N ASN A 49 15.50 17.70 -8.15
CA ASN A 49 15.95 16.39 -8.62
C ASN A 49 15.10 15.25 -8.04
N GLY A 50 14.63 15.39 -6.79
CA GLY A 50 13.77 14.40 -6.14
C GLY A 50 12.41 14.24 -6.83
N ALA A 51 11.87 15.32 -7.39
CA ALA A 51 10.62 15.28 -8.15
C ALA A 51 10.82 14.92 -9.63
N ASP A 52 12.00 15.19 -10.19
CA ASP A 52 12.32 14.98 -11.61
C ASP A 52 12.82 13.55 -11.88
N SER A 53 11.89 12.60 -11.79
CA SER A 53 12.17 11.18 -12.06
C SER A 53 11.08 10.58 -12.96
N PHE A 54 11.47 10.06 -14.13
CA PHE A 54 10.54 9.45 -15.06
C PHE A 54 9.68 8.33 -14.44
N PRO A 55 10.22 7.39 -13.65
CA PRO A 55 9.40 6.36 -13.01
C PRO A 55 8.38 6.91 -12.00
N LEU A 56 8.62 8.07 -11.36
CA LEU A 56 7.66 8.71 -10.47
C LEU A 56 6.41 9.21 -11.20
N MET A 57 6.49 9.46 -12.51
CA MET A 57 5.32 9.82 -13.30
C MET A 57 4.25 8.73 -13.33
N ALA A 58 4.58 7.48 -12.98
CA ALA A 58 3.60 6.42 -12.81
C ALA A 58 2.59 6.76 -11.69
N VAL A 59 3.02 7.41 -10.61
CA VAL A 59 2.18 7.73 -9.44
C VAL A 59 0.95 8.57 -9.80
N PRO A 60 1.08 9.75 -10.46
CA PRO A 60 -0.08 10.55 -10.84
C PRO A 60 -1.07 9.80 -11.74
N PHE A 61 -0.57 8.97 -12.67
CA PHE A 61 -1.46 8.23 -13.56
C PHE A 61 -2.21 7.09 -12.85
N PHE A 62 -1.57 6.35 -11.95
CA PHE A 62 -2.27 5.34 -11.16
C PHE A 62 -3.25 5.97 -10.17
N LEU A 63 -2.91 7.10 -9.54
CA LEU A 63 -3.84 7.85 -8.70
C LEU A 63 -5.06 8.33 -9.48
N LEU A 64 -4.85 8.85 -10.69
CA LEU A 64 -5.94 9.25 -11.57
C LEU A 64 -6.81 8.05 -11.96
N ALA A 65 -6.19 6.92 -12.35
CA ALA A 65 -6.92 5.69 -12.68
C ALA A 65 -7.79 5.25 -11.51
N GLY A 66 -7.25 5.20 -10.29
CA GLY A 66 -8.00 4.83 -9.08
C GLY A 66 -9.18 5.76 -8.80
N GLU A 67 -9.01 7.07 -8.91
CA GLU A 67 -10.08 8.05 -8.71
C GLU A 67 -11.19 7.92 -9.76
N VAL A 68 -10.80 7.76 -11.02
CA VAL A 68 -11.75 7.51 -12.14
C VAL A 68 -12.55 6.23 -11.92
N MET A 69 -11.89 5.17 -11.45
CA MET A 69 -12.53 3.87 -11.24
C MET A 69 -13.53 3.88 -10.09
N ASN A 70 -13.18 4.57 -9.00
CA ASN A 70 -14.08 4.72 -7.86
C ASN A 70 -15.32 5.53 -8.24
N THR A 71 -15.14 6.64 -8.95
CA THR A 71 -16.24 7.51 -9.37
C THR A 71 -17.03 6.90 -10.55
N GLY A 72 -16.36 6.19 -11.45
CA GLY A 72 -16.93 5.60 -12.68
C GLY A 72 -17.60 4.24 -12.50
N GLY A 73 -17.81 3.78 -11.24
CA GLY A 73 -18.62 2.61 -10.94
C GLY A 73 -17.93 1.25 -11.15
N LEU A 74 -16.62 1.21 -11.45
CA LEU A 74 -15.88 -0.06 -11.61
C LEU A 74 -15.82 -0.81 -10.28
N SER A 75 -15.48 -0.13 -9.19
CA SER A 75 -15.40 -0.70 -7.84
C SER A 75 -16.72 -1.37 -7.42
N LYS A 76 -17.86 -0.73 -7.69
CA LYS A 76 -19.18 -1.28 -7.40
C LYS A 76 -19.45 -2.59 -8.15
N ARG A 77 -19.04 -2.71 -9.42
CA ARG A 77 -19.22 -3.93 -10.21
C ARG A 77 -18.38 -5.09 -9.72
N ILE A 78 -17.16 -4.82 -9.26
CA ILE A 78 -16.30 -5.81 -8.63
C ILE A 78 -16.95 -6.37 -7.35
N VAL A 79 -17.47 -5.49 -6.49
CA VAL A 79 -18.21 -5.89 -5.28
C VAL A 79 -19.47 -6.72 -5.65
N ASN A 80 -20.22 -6.30 -6.66
CA ASN A 80 -21.42 -7.04 -7.13
C ASN A 80 -21.06 -8.42 -7.66
N LEU A 81 -19.96 -8.56 -8.40
CA LEU A 81 -19.45 -9.86 -8.85
C LEU A 81 -19.06 -10.74 -7.67
N ALA A 82 -18.31 -10.20 -6.72
CA ALA A 82 -17.92 -10.91 -5.50
C ALA A 82 -19.17 -11.40 -4.72
N MET A 83 -20.19 -10.53 -4.59
CA MET A 83 -21.48 -10.88 -3.98
C MET A 83 -22.17 -12.02 -4.73
N ALA A 84 -22.18 -12.00 -6.05
CA ALA A 84 -22.79 -13.04 -6.87
C ALA A 84 -22.08 -14.39 -6.71
N LEU A 85 -20.76 -14.39 -6.55
CA LEU A 85 -19.93 -15.59 -6.47
C LEU A 85 -19.95 -16.21 -5.07
N VAL A 86 -19.65 -15.41 -4.03
CA VAL A 86 -19.40 -15.92 -2.67
C VAL A 86 -20.33 -15.34 -1.60
N GLY A 87 -21.22 -14.41 -1.92
CA GLY A 87 -22.11 -13.76 -0.94
C GLY A 87 -23.06 -14.72 -0.22
N HIS A 88 -23.41 -15.85 -0.83
CA HIS A 88 -24.35 -16.85 -0.29
C HIS A 88 -23.71 -17.87 0.68
N VAL A 89 -22.38 -17.84 0.84
CA VAL A 89 -21.65 -18.72 1.74
C VAL A 89 -21.74 -18.18 3.16
N ARG A 90 -21.62 -19.03 4.18
CA ARG A 90 -21.57 -18.59 5.57
C ARG A 90 -20.40 -17.62 5.78
N GLY A 91 -20.70 -16.40 6.29
CA GLY A 91 -19.72 -15.31 6.32
C GLY A 91 -19.42 -14.69 4.95
N GLY A 92 -20.31 -14.88 3.97
CA GLY A 92 -20.11 -14.51 2.58
C GLY A 92 -19.68 -13.06 2.37
N LEU A 93 -20.23 -12.12 3.13
CA LEU A 93 -19.86 -10.70 3.04
C LEU A 93 -18.38 -10.43 3.39
N GLY A 94 -17.80 -11.19 4.32
CA GLY A 94 -16.38 -11.08 4.61
C GLY A 94 -15.49 -11.63 3.47
N PHE A 95 -15.88 -12.75 2.86
CA PHE A 95 -15.19 -13.24 1.66
C PHE A 95 -15.34 -12.29 0.48
N VAL A 96 -16.51 -11.65 0.33
CA VAL A 96 -16.72 -10.58 -0.65
C VAL A 96 -15.76 -9.42 -0.40
N ALA A 97 -15.57 -9.01 0.86
CA ALA A 97 -14.65 -7.94 1.20
C ALA A 97 -13.20 -8.27 0.82
N ILE A 98 -12.72 -9.48 1.14
CA ILE A 98 -11.35 -9.91 0.82
C ILE A 98 -11.17 -10.04 -0.70
N PHE A 99 -12.12 -10.66 -1.41
CA PHE A 99 -12.06 -10.78 -2.87
C PHE A 99 -12.09 -9.40 -3.55
N ALA A 100 -13.01 -8.53 -3.11
CA ALA A 100 -13.09 -7.18 -3.64
C ALA A 100 -11.81 -6.39 -3.35
N ALA A 101 -11.23 -6.52 -2.14
CA ALA A 101 -9.94 -5.93 -1.81
C ALA A 101 -8.83 -6.37 -2.77
N CYS A 102 -8.68 -7.67 -3.05
CA CYS A 102 -7.68 -8.17 -3.99
C CYS A 102 -7.80 -7.56 -5.39
N VAL A 103 -9.03 -7.39 -5.88
CA VAL A 103 -9.24 -6.81 -7.21
C VAL A 103 -9.13 -5.29 -7.18
N LEU A 104 -9.68 -4.60 -6.17
CA LEU A 104 -9.57 -3.15 -6.02
C LEU A 104 -8.14 -2.71 -5.77
N SER A 105 -7.36 -3.48 -5.01
CA SER A 105 -5.93 -3.27 -4.79
C SER A 105 -5.17 -3.10 -6.09
N SER A 106 -5.45 -3.96 -7.07
CA SER A 106 -4.83 -3.88 -8.39
C SER A 106 -5.26 -2.66 -9.22
N LEU A 107 -6.05 -1.77 -8.65
CA LEU A 107 -6.58 -0.58 -9.28
C LEU A 107 -6.16 0.70 -8.56
N SER A 108 -6.19 0.71 -7.22
CA SER A 108 -5.91 1.90 -6.40
C SER A 108 -4.48 1.96 -5.88
N GLY A 109 -3.89 0.81 -5.55
CA GLY A 109 -2.57 0.70 -4.93
C GLY A 109 -2.47 1.39 -3.56
N SER A 110 -3.61 1.72 -2.91
CA SER A 110 -3.67 2.51 -1.68
C SER A 110 -4.61 1.87 -0.64
N ALA A 111 -4.06 1.45 0.51
CA ALA A 111 -4.84 0.90 1.61
C ALA A 111 -5.92 1.86 2.12
N VAL A 112 -5.62 3.15 2.20
CA VAL A 112 -6.54 4.19 2.69
C VAL A 112 -7.73 4.35 1.74
N ALA A 113 -7.48 4.40 0.43
CA ALA A 113 -8.54 4.51 -0.58
C ALA A 113 -9.44 3.25 -0.60
N ASP A 114 -8.82 2.06 -0.53
CA ASP A 114 -9.56 0.80 -0.48
C ASP A 114 -10.39 0.67 0.81
N ALA A 115 -9.86 1.09 1.95
CA ALA A 115 -10.59 1.10 3.22
C ALA A 115 -11.83 2.00 3.15
N ALA A 116 -11.69 3.19 2.56
CA ALA A 116 -12.82 4.10 2.39
C ALA A 116 -13.89 3.51 1.46
N ALA A 117 -13.48 2.95 0.31
CA ALA A 117 -14.39 2.38 -0.68
C ALA A 117 -15.11 1.12 -0.15
N LEU A 118 -14.35 0.16 0.39
CA LEU A 118 -14.90 -1.08 0.95
C LEU A 118 -15.75 -0.80 2.18
N GLY A 119 -15.28 0.10 3.06
CA GLY A 119 -16.02 0.53 4.24
C GLY A 119 -17.36 1.13 3.91
N ALA A 120 -17.40 2.07 2.98
CA ALA A 120 -18.65 2.73 2.56
C ALA A 120 -19.65 1.75 1.91
N LEU A 121 -19.16 0.79 1.12
CA LEU A 121 -20.00 -0.15 0.39
C LEU A 121 -20.44 -1.34 1.26
N LEU A 122 -19.52 -2.00 1.93
CA LEU A 122 -19.76 -3.29 2.57
C LEU A 122 -20.14 -3.20 4.04
N PHE A 123 -19.62 -2.22 4.80
CA PHE A 123 -19.90 -2.12 6.22
C PHE A 123 -21.40 -2.02 6.54
N PRO A 124 -22.21 -1.16 5.88
CA PRO A 124 -23.66 -1.11 6.08
C PRO A 124 -24.36 -2.44 5.75
N MET A 125 -23.87 -3.17 4.74
CA MET A 125 -24.41 -4.46 4.34
C MET A 125 -24.12 -5.53 5.40
N MET A 126 -22.90 -5.55 5.94
CA MET A 126 -22.50 -6.48 7.01
C MET A 126 -23.34 -6.26 8.27
N LEU A 127 -23.57 -5.01 8.66
CA LEU A 127 -24.43 -4.68 9.81
C LEU A 127 -25.88 -5.14 9.61
N LYS A 128 -26.46 -4.89 8.43
CA LYS A 128 -27.83 -5.32 8.10
C LYS A 128 -27.99 -6.84 8.13
N SER A 129 -26.92 -7.58 7.81
CA SER A 129 -26.91 -9.04 7.86
C SER A 129 -26.59 -9.61 9.25
N GLY A 130 -26.44 -8.76 10.26
CA GLY A 130 -26.25 -9.17 11.67
C GLY A 130 -24.80 -9.47 12.05
N HIS A 131 -23.80 -9.06 11.23
CA HIS A 131 -22.40 -9.19 11.61
C HIS A 131 -22.01 -8.23 12.73
N ASP A 132 -21.08 -8.66 13.59
CA ASP A 132 -20.52 -7.82 14.66
C ASP A 132 -19.81 -6.58 14.04
N PRO A 133 -20.13 -5.36 14.52
CA PRO A 133 -19.58 -4.13 13.94
C PRO A 133 -18.06 -4.04 14.05
N ALA A 134 -17.48 -4.43 15.20
CA ALA A 134 -16.05 -4.34 15.43
C ALA A 134 -15.28 -5.30 14.51
N ARG A 135 -15.75 -6.53 14.37
CA ARG A 135 -15.15 -7.55 13.50
C ARG A 135 -15.31 -7.22 12.02
N SER A 136 -16.47 -6.68 11.64
CA SER A 136 -16.71 -6.21 10.27
C SER A 136 -15.75 -5.07 9.89
N GLY A 137 -15.66 -4.07 10.76
CA GLY A 137 -14.71 -2.97 10.57
C GLY A 137 -13.25 -3.46 10.55
N GLY A 138 -12.91 -4.37 11.48
CA GLY A 138 -11.58 -4.98 11.57
C GLY A 138 -11.19 -5.74 10.30
N LEU A 139 -12.09 -6.55 9.74
CA LEU A 139 -11.87 -7.25 8.49
C LEU A 139 -11.67 -6.29 7.31
N LEU A 140 -12.51 -5.25 7.21
CA LEU A 140 -12.41 -4.27 6.13
C LEU A 140 -11.10 -3.47 6.20
N ALA A 141 -10.65 -3.12 7.41
CA ALA A 141 -9.34 -2.50 7.63
C ALA A 141 -8.20 -3.41 7.16
N SER A 142 -8.20 -4.68 7.61
CA SER A 142 -7.16 -5.65 7.26
C SER A 142 -7.19 -6.03 5.78
N ALA A 143 -8.36 -6.23 5.19
CA ALA A 143 -8.47 -6.50 3.76
C ALA A 143 -7.88 -5.36 2.91
N SER A 144 -8.00 -4.11 3.36
CA SER A 144 -7.45 -2.95 2.65
C SER A 144 -5.92 -2.91 2.66
N VAL A 145 -5.25 -3.59 3.60
CA VAL A 145 -3.78 -3.74 3.64
C VAL A 145 -3.24 -4.46 2.39
N ILE A 146 -4.06 -5.26 1.72
CA ILE A 146 -3.71 -5.89 0.44
C ILE A 146 -3.43 -4.83 -0.65
N GLY A 147 -4.04 -3.65 -0.56
CA GLY A 147 -3.95 -2.56 -1.54
C GLY A 147 -2.53 -2.23 -1.99
N PRO A 148 -1.63 -1.90 -1.09
CA PRO A 148 -0.24 -1.61 -1.44
C PRO A 148 0.61 -2.82 -1.84
N ILE A 149 0.10 -4.04 -1.76
CA ILE A 149 0.88 -5.28 -1.96
C ILE A 149 0.61 -5.89 -3.34
N ILE A 150 -0.67 -5.97 -3.75
CA ILE A 150 -1.01 -6.46 -5.10
C ILE A 150 -0.80 -5.34 -6.12
N PRO A 151 -0.06 -5.59 -7.22
CA PRO A 151 0.23 -4.57 -8.22
C PRO A 151 -1.02 -4.14 -9.03
N PRO A 152 -1.01 -2.88 -9.51
CA PRO A 152 0.01 -1.86 -9.29
C PRO A 152 -0.06 -1.22 -7.89
N SER A 153 1.09 -0.95 -7.31
CA SER A 153 1.24 -0.43 -5.95
C SER A 153 2.07 0.85 -5.94
N ILE A 154 1.53 1.91 -5.35
CA ILE A 154 2.25 3.17 -5.17
C ILE A 154 3.46 2.97 -4.25
N GLY A 155 3.34 2.12 -3.22
CA GLY A 155 4.43 1.79 -2.32
C GLY A 155 5.62 1.17 -3.06
N PHE A 156 5.39 0.21 -3.96
CA PHE A 156 6.45 -0.39 -4.76
C PHE A 156 7.09 0.60 -5.74
N ILE A 157 6.32 1.54 -6.31
CA ILE A 157 6.89 2.59 -7.17
C ILE A 157 7.84 3.46 -6.36
N LEU A 158 7.41 3.95 -5.20
CA LEU A 158 8.22 4.81 -4.33
C LEU A 158 9.47 4.09 -3.84
N TYR A 159 9.32 2.86 -3.35
CA TYR A 159 10.46 2.04 -2.91
C TYR A 159 11.43 1.77 -4.06
N GLY A 160 10.91 1.42 -5.23
CA GLY A 160 11.72 1.15 -6.43
C GLY A 160 12.53 2.36 -6.89
N VAL A 161 11.92 3.55 -6.89
CA VAL A 161 12.61 4.80 -7.27
C VAL A 161 13.69 5.17 -6.25
N VAL A 162 13.33 5.22 -4.97
CA VAL A 162 14.25 5.64 -3.90
C VAL A 162 15.38 4.63 -3.68
N GLY A 163 15.08 3.33 -3.77
CA GLY A 163 16.03 2.24 -3.58
C GLY A 163 16.84 1.86 -4.84
N GLY A 164 16.50 2.41 -6.02
CA GLY A 164 17.11 2.02 -7.28
C GLY A 164 16.79 0.57 -7.66
N VAL A 165 15.56 0.10 -7.37
CA VAL A 165 15.11 -1.28 -7.59
C VAL A 165 14.08 -1.33 -8.72
N SER A 166 14.10 -2.39 -9.52
CA SER A 166 13.15 -2.57 -10.63
C SER A 166 11.70 -2.63 -10.14
N ILE A 167 10.88 -1.65 -10.50
CA ILE A 167 9.46 -1.57 -10.17
C ILE A 167 8.69 -2.76 -10.76
N THR A 168 9.02 -3.17 -11.99
CA THR A 168 8.41 -4.33 -12.63
C THR A 168 8.65 -5.60 -11.83
N LYS A 169 9.89 -5.84 -11.35
CA LYS A 169 10.18 -7.00 -10.50
C LYS A 169 9.44 -6.94 -9.16
N LEU A 170 9.34 -5.75 -8.55
CA LEU A 170 8.58 -5.55 -7.32
C LEU A 170 7.08 -5.85 -7.52
N PHE A 171 6.50 -5.40 -8.62
CA PHE A 171 5.11 -5.69 -8.94
C PHE A 171 4.86 -7.21 -9.08
N LEU A 172 5.71 -7.90 -9.83
CA LEU A 172 5.58 -9.35 -10.00
C LEU A 172 5.82 -10.11 -8.69
N ALA A 173 6.75 -9.62 -7.86
CA ALA A 173 7.07 -10.19 -6.54
C ALA A 173 5.92 -10.04 -5.53
N GLY A 174 5.12 -8.99 -5.61
CA GLY A 174 4.01 -8.72 -4.68
C GLY A 174 2.79 -9.61 -4.86
N ILE A 175 2.61 -10.23 -6.04
CA ILE A 175 1.39 -11.00 -6.37
C ILE A 175 1.18 -12.17 -5.39
N VAL A 176 2.18 -13.03 -5.24
CA VAL A 176 2.06 -14.24 -4.41
C VAL A 176 1.92 -13.90 -2.93
N PRO A 177 2.73 -13.00 -2.34
CA PRO A 177 2.53 -12.55 -0.97
C PRO A 177 1.17 -11.92 -0.72
N GLY A 178 0.66 -11.08 -1.63
CA GLY A 178 -0.67 -10.49 -1.52
C GLY A 178 -1.78 -11.54 -1.50
N LEU A 179 -1.67 -12.58 -2.33
CA LEU A 179 -2.60 -13.71 -2.33
C LEU A 179 -2.49 -14.54 -1.05
N LEU A 180 -1.29 -14.74 -0.51
CA LEU A 180 -1.09 -15.45 0.77
C LEU A 180 -1.77 -14.69 1.93
N ILE A 181 -1.67 -13.36 1.97
CA ILE A 181 -2.39 -12.53 2.94
C ILE A 181 -3.90 -12.70 2.77
N ALA A 182 -4.40 -12.64 1.53
CA ALA A 182 -5.83 -12.84 1.27
C ALA A 182 -6.32 -14.21 1.76
N VAL A 183 -5.54 -15.27 1.53
CA VAL A 183 -5.86 -16.62 2.03
C VAL A 183 -5.85 -16.67 3.55
N ALA A 184 -4.85 -16.07 4.21
CA ALA A 184 -4.79 -16.00 5.66
C ALA A 184 -5.99 -15.25 6.26
N LEU A 185 -6.40 -14.14 5.66
CA LEU A 185 -7.61 -13.40 6.05
C LEU A 185 -8.88 -14.24 5.84
N CYS A 186 -8.98 -14.98 4.72
CA CYS A 186 -10.09 -15.90 4.47
C CYS A 186 -10.18 -17.00 5.54
N ILE A 187 -9.06 -17.60 5.92
CA ILE A 187 -9.00 -18.63 6.96
C ILE A 187 -9.43 -18.03 8.30
N THR A 188 -8.88 -16.89 8.67
CA THR A 188 -9.21 -16.18 9.94
C THR A 188 -10.68 -15.83 9.98
N TRP A 189 -11.22 -15.25 8.90
CA TRP A 189 -12.62 -14.93 8.79
C TRP A 189 -13.52 -16.16 8.87
N MET A 190 -13.16 -17.25 8.21
CA MET A 190 -13.90 -18.51 8.28
C MET A 190 -14.01 -19.05 9.70
N ILE A 191 -12.93 -18.95 10.51
CA ILE A 191 -12.92 -19.38 11.90
C ILE A 191 -13.85 -18.50 12.75
N ILE A 192 -13.80 -17.18 12.53
CA ILE A 192 -14.63 -16.20 13.23
C ILE A 192 -16.10 -16.39 12.86
N ALA A 193 -16.41 -16.46 11.57
CA ALA A 193 -17.77 -16.57 11.04
C ALA A 193 -18.50 -17.85 11.46
N ARG A 194 -17.77 -18.92 11.81
CA ARG A 194 -18.38 -20.15 12.35
C ARG A 194 -19.07 -19.95 13.72
N LYS A 195 -18.67 -18.93 14.45
CA LYS A 195 -19.20 -18.63 15.81
C LYS A 195 -20.33 -17.61 15.79
N GLU A 196 -20.59 -16.98 14.65
CA GLU A 196 -21.63 -15.95 14.51
C GLU A 196 -22.89 -16.53 13.85
N GLN A 197 -24.04 -15.96 14.24
CA GLN A 197 -25.34 -16.26 13.62
C GLN A 197 -25.75 -15.04 12.80
N PHE A 198 -25.87 -15.20 11.48
CA PHE A 198 -26.31 -14.17 10.56
C PHE A 198 -27.20 -14.75 9.48
N GLU A 199 -28.00 -13.89 8.88
CA GLU A 199 -28.86 -14.28 7.75
C GLU A 199 -28.00 -14.55 6.50
N LEU A 200 -28.23 -15.73 5.91
CA LEU A 200 -27.55 -16.09 4.68
C LEU A 200 -28.36 -15.58 3.47
N PRO A 201 -27.75 -14.79 2.59
CA PRO A 201 -28.38 -14.44 1.33
C PRO A 201 -28.64 -15.70 0.49
N THR A 202 -29.72 -15.69 -0.25
CA THR A 202 -30.05 -16.79 -1.19
C THR A 202 -29.00 -16.87 -2.29
N ARG A 203 -28.68 -18.11 -2.69
CA ARG A 203 -27.75 -18.35 -3.80
C ARG A 203 -28.31 -17.78 -5.09
N GLN A 204 -27.56 -16.91 -5.74
CA GLN A 204 -27.96 -16.34 -7.03
C GLN A 204 -27.97 -17.41 -8.13
N SER A 205 -28.87 -17.26 -9.09
CA SER A 205 -28.92 -18.14 -10.26
C SER A 205 -27.65 -18.06 -11.12
N GLY A 206 -27.37 -19.10 -11.90
CA GLY A 206 -26.22 -19.10 -12.81
C GLY A 206 -26.26 -17.94 -13.81
N GLU A 207 -27.44 -17.59 -14.27
CA GLU A 207 -27.66 -16.47 -15.19
C GLU A 207 -27.28 -15.12 -14.56
N LEU A 208 -27.68 -14.87 -13.30
CA LEU A 208 -27.31 -13.67 -12.58
C LEU A 208 -25.79 -13.59 -12.32
N ARG A 209 -25.16 -14.72 -12.04
CA ARG A 209 -23.69 -14.77 -11.89
C ARG A 209 -22.97 -14.47 -13.18
N LEU A 210 -23.43 -15.04 -14.30
CA LEU A 210 -22.86 -14.75 -15.62
C LEU A 210 -23.04 -13.26 -15.97
N LYS A 211 -24.21 -12.70 -15.71
CA LYS A 211 -24.48 -11.27 -15.91
C LYS A 211 -23.53 -10.41 -15.07
N ALA A 212 -23.37 -10.71 -13.77
CA ALA A 212 -22.46 -9.98 -12.89
C ALA A 212 -21.00 -10.09 -13.38
N PHE A 213 -20.58 -11.25 -13.91
CA PHE A 213 -19.24 -11.43 -14.49
C PHE A 213 -19.06 -10.59 -15.76
N LEU A 214 -20.02 -10.60 -16.68
CA LEU A 214 -19.96 -9.80 -17.90
C LEU A 214 -19.96 -8.29 -17.59
N ASP A 215 -20.75 -7.86 -16.61
CA ASP A 215 -20.77 -6.47 -16.16
C ASP A 215 -19.43 -6.03 -15.54
N ALA A 216 -18.75 -6.94 -14.83
CA ALA A 216 -17.45 -6.65 -14.21
C ALA A 216 -16.25 -6.92 -15.15
N ALA A 217 -16.47 -7.56 -16.31
CA ALA A 217 -15.38 -8.02 -17.18
C ALA A 217 -14.43 -6.90 -17.59
N TRP A 218 -14.97 -5.71 -17.93
CA TRP A 218 -14.16 -4.56 -18.27
C TRP A 218 -13.32 -4.07 -17.08
N ALA A 219 -13.84 -4.10 -15.86
CA ALA A 219 -13.07 -3.76 -14.68
C ALA A 219 -11.95 -4.79 -14.41
N LEU A 220 -12.23 -6.09 -14.60
CA LEU A 220 -11.25 -7.16 -14.42
C LEU A 220 -10.16 -7.19 -15.49
N MET A 221 -10.42 -6.65 -16.67
CA MET A 221 -9.43 -6.60 -17.76
C MET A 221 -8.25 -5.69 -17.43
N LEU A 222 -8.45 -4.63 -16.61
CA LEU A 222 -7.39 -3.67 -16.34
C LEU A 222 -6.19 -4.29 -15.61
N PRO A 223 -6.36 -5.01 -14.47
CA PRO A 223 -5.24 -5.71 -13.84
C PRO A 223 -4.52 -6.67 -14.79
N VAL A 224 -5.28 -7.37 -15.62
CA VAL A 224 -4.72 -8.32 -16.60
C VAL A 224 -3.86 -7.58 -17.62
N ILE A 225 -4.35 -6.48 -18.19
CA ILE A 225 -3.62 -5.65 -19.15
C ILE A 225 -2.30 -5.16 -18.55
N ILE A 226 -2.34 -4.65 -17.30
CA ILE A 226 -1.15 -4.13 -16.63
C ILE A 226 -0.13 -5.24 -16.37
N ILE A 227 -0.55 -6.35 -15.74
CA ILE A 227 0.36 -7.44 -15.35
C ILE A 227 0.96 -8.11 -16.59
N VAL A 228 0.13 -8.40 -17.59
CA VAL A 228 0.59 -9.04 -18.85
C VAL A 228 1.51 -8.08 -19.61
N GLY A 229 1.14 -6.81 -19.73
CA GLY A 229 1.96 -5.81 -20.43
C GLY A 229 3.33 -5.59 -19.78
N LEU A 230 3.40 -5.56 -18.45
CA LEU A 230 4.65 -5.45 -17.71
C LEU A 230 5.49 -6.73 -17.83
N LYS A 231 4.86 -7.92 -17.72
CA LYS A 231 5.56 -9.19 -17.84
C LYS A 231 6.23 -9.39 -19.19
N PHE A 232 5.53 -9.06 -20.27
CA PHE A 232 6.06 -9.20 -21.63
C PHE A 232 6.87 -7.99 -22.12
N GLY A 233 7.11 -6.98 -21.25
CA GLY A 233 7.88 -5.80 -21.58
C GLY A 233 7.21 -4.87 -22.62
N VAL A 234 5.88 -5.00 -22.79
CA VAL A 234 5.10 -4.13 -23.67
C VAL A 234 5.03 -2.71 -23.12
N PHE A 235 5.01 -2.60 -21.79
CA PHE A 235 4.95 -1.32 -21.07
C PHE A 235 6.03 -1.23 -20.02
N THR A 236 6.55 -0.01 -19.83
CA THR A 236 7.21 0.40 -18.59
C THR A 236 6.16 0.66 -17.49
N PRO A 237 6.52 0.70 -16.20
CA PRO A 237 5.58 1.05 -15.14
C PRO A 237 4.85 2.40 -15.35
N THR A 238 5.55 3.38 -15.93
CA THR A 238 4.96 4.69 -16.24
C THR A 238 3.92 4.59 -17.35
N GLU A 239 4.24 3.89 -18.44
CA GLU A 239 3.31 3.65 -19.56
C GLU A 239 2.10 2.82 -19.11
N ALA A 240 2.31 1.83 -18.23
CA ALA A 240 1.22 1.07 -17.62
C ALA A 240 0.26 1.97 -16.82
N GLY A 241 0.78 2.98 -16.11
CA GLY A 241 -0.03 3.99 -15.43
C GLY A 241 -0.87 4.81 -16.42
N VAL A 242 -0.28 5.26 -17.52
CA VAL A 242 -1.00 6.00 -18.58
C VAL A 242 -2.12 5.13 -19.18
N VAL A 243 -1.79 3.88 -19.52
CA VAL A 243 -2.78 2.91 -20.06
C VAL A 243 -3.91 2.70 -19.04
N ALA A 244 -3.59 2.56 -17.75
CA ALA A 244 -4.59 2.41 -16.70
C ALA A 244 -5.54 3.62 -16.63
N ALA A 245 -5.00 4.84 -16.67
CA ALA A 245 -5.81 6.07 -16.61
C ALA A 245 -6.72 6.21 -17.85
N VAL A 246 -6.16 6.02 -19.05
CA VAL A 246 -6.92 6.12 -20.30
C VAL A 246 -7.98 5.03 -20.40
N TYR A 247 -7.63 3.79 -20.05
CA TYR A 247 -8.58 2.68 -20.05
C TYR A 247 -9.73 2.92 -19.06
N SER A 248 -9.42 3.35 -17.83
CA SER A 248 -10.41 3.63 -16.80
C SER A 248 -11.37 4.75 -17.23
N LEU A 249 -10.85 5.83 -17.84
CA LEU A 249 -11.67 6.90 -18.41
C LEU A 249 -12.59 6.37 -19.51
N PHE A 250 -12.05 5.60 -20.45
CA PHE A 250 -12.83 5.02 -21.54
C PHE A 250 -13.96 4.12 -21.01
N VAL A 251 -13.63 3.18 -20.11
CA VAL A 251 -14.63 2.26 -19.54
C VAL A 251 -15.69 3.03 -18.74
N SER A 252 -15.30 3.98 -17.90
CA SER A 252 -16.23 4.74 -17.06
C SER A 252 -17.16 5.65 -17.86
N MET A 253 -16.65 6.30 -18.92
CA MET A 253 -17.42 7.29 -19.69
C MET A 253 -18.20 6.67 -20.84
N VAL A 254 -17.61 5.71 -21.58
CA VAL A 254 -18.16 5.16 -22.82
C VAL A 254 -18.93 3.86 -22.57
N ILE A 255 -18.33 2.94 -21.84
CA ILE A 255 -18.91 1.59 -21.62
C ILE A 255 -19.97 1.65 -20.51
N TYR A 256 -19.58 2.11 -19.31
CA TYR A 256 -20.47 2.13 -18.14
C TYR A 256 -21.34 3.40 -18.09
N ARG A 257 -20.88 4.50 -18.68
CA ARG A 257 -21.58 5.77 -18.73
C ARG A 257 -21.96 6.31 -17.34
N GLU A 258 -21.18 5.97 -16.32
CA GLU A 258 -21.39 6.42 -14.94
C GLU A 258 -20.58 7.67 -14.60
N LEU A 259 -19.58 8.03 -15.41
CA LEU A 259 -18.78 9.24 -15.25
C LEU A 259 -19.17 10.29 -16.31
N PRO A 260 -20.08 11.21 -15.99
CA PRO A 260 -20.45 12.29 -16.92
C PRO A 260 -19.32 13.33 -17.06
N PRO A 261 -19.18 14.01 -18.21
CA PRO A 261 -18.14 15.03 -18.43
C PRO A 261 -18.12 16.14 -17.37
N SER A 262 -19.25 16.45 -16.76
CA SER A 262 -19.37 17.46 -15.70
C SER A 262 -18.60 17.08 -14.42
N GLN A 263 -18.34 15.81 -14.16
CA GLN A 263 -17.60 15.34 -13.01
C GLN A 263 -16.10 15.19 -13.27
N LEU A 264 -15.65 15.24 -14.54
CA LEU A 264 -14.23 15.08 -14.88
C LEU A 264 -13.35 16.08 -14.15
N PHE A 265 -13.77 17.35 -14.11
CA PHE A 265 -12.98 18.38 -13.44
C PHE A 265 -12.75 18.05 -11.94
N SER A 266 -13.78 17.58 -11.24
CA SER A 266 -13.64 17.20 -9.81
C SER A 266 -12.73 15.99 -9.63
N VAL A 267 -12.82 14.99 -10.51
CA VAL A 267 -11.96 13.80 -10.50
C VAL A 267 -10.49 14.17 -10.75
N PHE A 268 -10.21 14.99 -11.75
CA PHE A 268 -8.86 15.47 -12.03
C PHE A 268 -8.30 16.31 -10.88
N VAL A 269 -9.09 17.19 -10.29
CA VAL A 269 -8.68 18.00 -9.13
C VAL A 269 -8.40 17.13 -7.91
N SER A 270 -9.22 16.10 -7.64
CA SER A 270 -9.00 15.15 -6.56
C SER A 270 -7.68 14.39 -6.76
N ALA A 271 -7.48 13.80 -7.93
CA ALA A 271 -6.25 13.10 -8.27
C ALA A 271 -5.01 14.02 -8.20
N ALA A 272 -5.12 15.25 -8.71
CA ALA A 272 -4.04 16.23 -8.68
C ALA A 272 -3.65 16.64 -7.25
N LYS A 273 -4.62 16.82 -6.34
CA LYS A 273 -4.33 17.12 -4.92
C LYS A 273 -3.53 16.01 -4.26
N ILE A 274 -3.93 14.75 -4.43
CA ILE A 274 -3.23 13.61 -3.85
C ILE A 274 -1.83 13.49 -4.48
N THR A 275 -1.73 13.62 -5.79
CA THR A 275 -0.46 13.64 -6.53
C THR A 275 0.48 14.71 -6.00
N ALA A 276 0.00 15.94 -5.83
CA ALA A 276 0.81 17.06 -5.35
C ALA A 276 1.39 16.78 -3.95
N VAL A 277 0.59 16.20 -3.05
CA VAL A 277 1.06 15.82 -1.71
C VAL A 277 2.15 14.76 -1.78
N VAL A 278 1.94 13.70 -2.57
CA VAL A 278 2.92 12.61 -2.69
C VAL A 278 4.21 13.10 -3.35
N MET A 279 4.10 13.82 -4.47
CA MET A 279 5.27 14.32 -5.21
C MET A 279 6.07 15.35 -4.39
N PHE A 280 5.38 16.24 -3.67
CA PHE A 280 6.05 17.19 -2.77
C PHE A 280 6.78 16.48 -1.62
N LEU A 281 6.17 15.43 -1.06
CA LEU A 281 6.80 14.62 -0.03
C LEU A 281 8.08 13.92 -0.56
N VAL A 282 8.04 13.36 -1.77
CA VAL A 282 9.21 12.74 -2.43
C VAL A 282 10.31 13.76 -2.68
N ALA A 283 9.95 14.94 -3.18
CA ALA A 283 10.89 16.03 -3.41
C ALA A 283 11.62 16.46 -2.12
N CYS A 284 10.87 16.62 -1.02
CA CYS A 284 11.44 16.98 0.28
C CYS A 284 12.31 15.85 0.86
N ALA A 285 11.88 14.59 0.69
CA ALA A 285 12.63 13.44 1.16
C ALA A 285 13.97 13.24 0.45
N ALA A 286 14.10 13.68 -0.80
CA ALA A 286 15.36 13.61 -1.53
C ALA A 286 16.48 14.44 -0.85
N VAL A 287 16.15 15.57 -0.22
CA VAL A 287 17.09 16.36 0.58
C VAL A 287 17.62 15.55 1.76
N SER A 288 16.71 14.94 2.53
CA SER A 288 17.08 14.09 3.68
C SER A 288 17.88 12.87 3.23
N ALA A 289 17.47 12.21 2.14
CA ALA A 289 18.15 11.02 1.62
C ALA A 289 19.58 11.31 1.19
N TRP A 290 19.80 12.44 0.52
CA TRP A 290 21.14 12.88 0.15
C TRP A 290 22.01 13.13 1.38
N LEU A 291 21.48 13.82 2.39
CA LEU A 291 22.23 14.16 3.60
C LEU A 291 22.45 12.95 4.51
N ILE A 292 21.53 12.02 4.60
CA ILE A 292 21.72 10.73 5.26
C ILE A 292 22.96 10.03 4.70
N THR A 293 23.14 10.08 3.37
CA THR A 293 24.29 9.46 2.68
C THR A 293 25.58 10.25 2.93
N VAL A 294 25.55 11.59 2.82
CA VAL A 294 26.72 12.46 3.04
C VAL A 294 27.22 12.40 4.49
N ALA A 295 26.29 12.31 5.44
CA ALA A 295 26.58 12.21 6.87
C ALA A 295 26.96 10.78 7.33
N ASP A 296 27.02 9.82 6.41
CA ASP A 296 27.32 8.40 6.65
C ASP A 296 26.46 7.75 7.76
N VAL A 297 25.20 8.18 7.86
CA VAL A 297 24.23 7.57 8.80
C VAL A 297 24.09 6.06 8.60
N PRO A 298 24.08 5.52 7.34
CA PRO A 298 24.07 4.08 7.13
C PRO A 298 25.29 3.36 7.71
N GLY A 299 26.49 3.97 7.65
CA GLY A 299 27.70 3.40 8.25
C GLY A 299 27.61 3.29 9.77
N ASP A 300 27.09 4.34 10.44
CA ASP A 300 26.81 4.30 11.88
C ASP A 300 25.85 3.15 12.25
N LEU A 301 24.80 2.94 11.44
CA LEU A 301 23.82 1.88 11.67
C LEU A 301 24.36 0.48 11.34
N VAL A 302 25.18 0.34 10.30
CA VAL A 302 25.87 -0.92 9.98
C VAL A 302 26.73 -1.35 11.17
N SER A 303 27.50 -0.43 11.76
CA SER A 303 28.33 -0.75 12.94
C SER A 303 27.51 -1.18 14.15
N LEU A 304 26.31 -0.63 14.33
CA LEU A 304 25.38 -1.01 15.40
C LEU A 304 24.75 -2.42 15.15
N LEU A 305 24.51 -2.74 13.88
CA LEU A 305 23.89 -4.00 13.46
C LEU A 305 24.92 -5.10 13.10
N GLU A 306 26.22 -4.80 13.19
CA GLU A 306 27.32 -5.72 12.89
C GLU A 306 27.14 -7.11 13.53
N PRO A 307 26.72 -7.23 14.82
CA PRO A 307 26.51 -8.54 15.45
C PRO A 307 25.39 -9.37 14.82
N LEU A 308 24.50 -8.74 14.05
CA LEU A 308 23.35 -9.38 13.37
C LEU A 308 23.64 -9.68 11.90
N MET A 309 24.72 -9.14 11.32
CA MET A 309 25.02 -9.25 9.89
C MET A 309 25.32 -10.68 9.45
N ASP A 310 25.88 -11.51 10.34
CA ASP A 310 26.19 -12.92 10.06
C ASP A 310 24.94 -13.80 9.92
N ASN A 311 23.77 -13.30 10.39
CA ASN A 311 22.52 -14.05 10.31
C ASN A 311 21.42 -13.19 9.64
N GLN A 312 21.27 -13.37 8.32
CA GLN A 312 20.30 -12.63 7.50
C GLN A 312 18.87 -12.70 8.07
N THR A 313 18.46 -13.86 8.60
CA THR A 313 17.11 -14.02 9.15
C THR A 313 16.92 -13.16 10.41
N LEU A 314 17.91 -13.18 11.31
CA LEU A 314 17.85 -12.39 12.54
C LEU A 314 17.88 -10.88 12.24
N LEU A 315 18.73 -10.48 11.30
CA LEU A 315 18.80 -9.09 10.80
C LEU A 315 17.44 -8.66 10.22
N LEU A 316 16.84 -9.48 9.36
CA LEU A 316 15.52 -9.18 8.79
C LEU A 316 14.45 -9.06 9.87
N ILE A 317 14.40 -9.94 10.86
CA ILE A 317 13.45 -9.87 11.96
C ILE A 317 13.63 -8.55 12.74
N ALA A 318 14.88 -8.18 13.06
CA ALA A 318 15.15 -6.91 13.75
C ALA A 318 14.70 -5.70 12.94
N ILE A 319 14.97 -5.69 11.63
CA ILE A 319 14.53 -4.62 10.72
C ILE A 319 13.00 -4.62 10.61
N MET A 320 12.34 -5.76 10.51
CA MET A 320 10.87 -5.84 10.46
C MET A 320 10.23 -5.28 11.73
N VAL A 321 10.78 -5.58 12.91
CA VAL A 321 10.32 -4.98 14.17
C VAL A 321 10.48 -3.45 14.15
N LEU A 322 11.62 -2.95 13.67
CA LEU A 322 11.86 -1.51 13.55
C LEU A 322 10.83 -0.84 12.60
N ILE A 323 10.55 -1.46 11.44
CA ILE A 323 9.61 -0.92 10.46
C ILE A 323 8.17 -0.91 11.03
N VAL A 324 7.75 -1.94 11.76
CA VAL A 324 6.45 -1.92 12.45
C VAL A 324 6.38 -0.74 13.41
N LEU A 325 7.40 -0.55 14.25
CA LEU A 325 7.42 0.55 15.22
C LEU A 325 7.32 1.92 14.53
N VAL A 326 8.08 2.15 13.47
CA VAL A 326 8.01 3.39 12.69
C VAL A 326 6.66 3.52 11.99
N GLY A 327 6.15 2.46 11.39
CA GLY A 327 4.87 2.43 10.69
C GLY A 327 3.66 2.69 11.60
N THR A 328 3.76 2.46 12.91
CA THR A 328 2.70 2.85 13.87
C THR A 328 2.56 4.37 14.03
N ALA A 329 3.63 5.11 13.77
CA ALA A 329 3.70 6.57 13.97
C ALA A 329 3.58 7.36 12.65
N MET A 330 3.97 6.75 11.54
CA MET A 330 4.05 7.41 10.24
C MET A 330 3.20 6.68 9.20
N ASP A 331 2.69 7.42 8.22
CA ASP A 331 2.02 6.83 7.05
C ASP A 331 3.04 6.10 6.14
N MET A 332 2.52 5.28 5.21
CA MET A 332 3.35 4.43 4.35
C MET A 332 4.35 5.24 3.51
N THR A 333 3.90 6.30 2.86
CA THR A 333 4.75 7.09 1.95
C THR A 333 5.97 7.68 2.67
N PRO A 334 5.83 8.45 3.77
CA PRO A 334 7.00 8.97 4.48
C PRO A 334 7.90 7.88 5.06
N THR A 335 7.33 6.77 5.54
CA THR A 335 8.13 5.64 6.04
C THR A 335 9.03 5.06 4.94
N ILE A 336 8.49 4.85 3.72
CA ILE A 336 9.29 4.39 2.58
C ILE A 336 10.41 5.38 2.27
N LEU A 337 10.08 6.67 2.17
CA LEU A 337 11.02 7.70 1.76
C LEU A 337 12.16 7.93 2.75
N VAL A 338 11.91 7.76 4.05
CA VAL A 338 12.92 7.92 5.11
C VAL A 338 13.73 6.64 5.30
N MET A 339 13.05 5.49 5.38
CA MET A 339 13.72 4.24 5.77
C MET A 339 14.46 3.58 4.61
N THR A 340 14.00 3.75 3.36
CA THR A 340 14.66 3.11 2.21
C THR A 340 16.12 3.55 2.04
N PRO A 341 16.48 4.85 2.02
CA PRO A 341 17.88 5.28 1.91
C PRO A 341 18.76 4.78 3.06
N VAL A 342 18.18 4.67 4.25
CA VAL A 342 18.87 4.21 5.46
C VAL A 342 19.13 2.70 5.44
N LEU A 343 18.12 1.92 5.05
CA LEU A 343 18.18 0.45 5.12
C LEU A 343 18.83 -0.19 3.88
N MET A 344 18.73 0.45 2.71
CA MET A 344 19.23 -0.15 1.46
C MET A 344 20.73 -0.50 1.47
N PRO A 345 21.64 0.35 2.00
CA PRO A 345 23.04 -0.01 2.14
C PRO A 345 23.25 -1.24 3.04
N ILE A 346 22.53 -1.31 4.16
CA ILE A 346 22.58 -2.43 5.12
C ILE A 346 22.16 -3.74 4.44
N ILE A 347 21.03 -3.71 3.71
CA ILE A 347 20.47 -4.86 2.99
C ILE A 347 21.43 -5.36 1.91
N LYS A 348 22.03 -4.45 1.15
CA LYS A 348 23.02 -4.81 0.12
C LYS A 348 24.29 -5.40 0.72
N GLN A 349 24.79 -4.85 1.83
CA GLN A 349 25.97 -5.34 2.51
C GLN A 349 25.73 -6.72 3.14
N ALA A 350 24.53 -6.98 3.67
CA ALA A 350 24.13 -8.29 4.19
C ALA A 350 23.85 -9.33 3.09
N GLY A 351 23.95 -8.97 1.80
CA GLY A 351 23.69 -9.86 0.67
C GLY A 351 22.22 -10.24 0.51
N ILE A 352 21.30 -9.44 1.03
CA ILE A 352 19.86 -9.67 0.91
C ILE A 352 19.36 -9.05 -0.42
N ASP A 353 18.56 -9.81 -1.18
CA ASP A 353 18.00 -9.31 -2.45
C ASP A 353 17.09 -8.09 -2.21
N PRO A 354 17.35 -6.93 -2.87
CA PRO A 354 16.58 -5.71 -2.67
C PRO A 354 15.10 -5.81 -3.10
N VAL A 355 14.76 -6.69 -4.06
CA VAL A 355 13.36 -6.91 -4.47
C VAL A 355 12.63 -7.68 -3.38
N TYR A 356 13.24 -8.75 -2.86
CA TYR A 356 12.70 -9.52 -1.75
C TYR A 356 12.48 -8.64 -0.52
N PHE A 357 13.50 -7.87 -0.13
CA PHE A 357 13.38 -6.95 1.00
C PHE A 357 12.27 -5.92 0.77
N GLY A 358 12.16 -5.36 -0.44
CA GLY A 358 11.11 -4.39 -0.78
C GLY A 358 9.70 -4.94 -0.59
N VAL A 359 9.47 -6.21 -0.94
CA VAL A 359 8.18 -6.87 -0.70
C VAL A 359 7.89 -6.98 0.80
N LEU A 360 8.84 -7.46 1.60
CA LEU A 360 8.69 -7.54 3.06
C LEU A 360 8.46 -6.16 3.67
N PHE A 361 9.20 -5.15 3.21
CA PHE A 361 9.09 -3.78 3.69
C PHE A 361 7.70 -3.19 3.45
N ILE A 362 7.15 -3.35 2.24
CA ILE A 362 5.82 -2.84 1.91
C ILE A 362 4.73 -3.59 2.68
N ILE A 363 4.81 -4.91 2.80
CA ILE A 363 3.86 -5.69 3.60
C ILE A 363 3.87 -5.23 5.05
N ASN A 364 5.06 -5.13 5.63
CA ASN A 364 5.21 -4.74 7.02
C ASN A 364 4.71 -3.31 7.30
N ASN A 365 5.06 -2.39 6.42
CA ASN A 365 4.58 -1.00 6.49
C ASN A 365 3.05 -0.92 6.33
N SER A 366 2.47 -1.75 5.46
CA SER A 366 1.02 -1.84 5.27
C SER A 366 0.31 -2.35 6.54
N ILE A 367 0.89 -3.33 7.25
CA ILE A 367 0.40 -3.77 8.56
C ILE A 367 0.49 -2.62 9.58
N GLY A 368 1.52 -1.78 9.50
CA GLY A 368 1.65 -0.57 10.31
C GLY A 368 0.43 0.36 10.20
N LEU A 369 -0.21 0.46 9.03
CA LEU A 369 -1.39 1.30 8.81
C LEU A 369 -2.64 0.84 9.59
N ILE A 370 -2.68 -0.41 10.07
CA ILE A 370 -3.73 -0.95 10.94
C ILE A 370 -3.24 -1.18 12.36
N THR A 371 -2.05 -0.68 12.70
CA THR A 371 -1.45 -0.85 14.03
C THR A 371 -1.51 0.48 14.80
N PRO A 372 -2.00 0.49 16.07
CA PRO A 372 -2.01 1.70 16.88
C PRO A 372 -0.57 2.18 17.19
N PRO A 373 -0.36 3.45 17.57
CA PRO A 373 -1.36 4.45 18.00
C PRO A 373 -2.01 5.25 16.87
N VAL A 374 -1.43 5.40 15.69
CA VAL A 374 -2.00 6.23 14.62
C VAL A 374 -2.92 5.44 13.72
N GLY A 375 -2.41 4.38 13.04
CA GLY A 375 -3.18 3.50 12.17
C GLY A 375 -4.07 4.25 11.18
N THR A 376 -3.51 4.82 10.11
CA THR A 376 -4.27 5.68 9.18
C THR A 376 -5.49 4.98 8.58
N VAL A 377 -5.39 3.70 8.27
CA VAL A 377 -6.52 2.88 7.80
C VAL A 377 -7.59 2.71 8.89
N LEU A 378 -7.17 2.54 10.16
CA LEU A 378 -8.12 2.46 11.29
C LEU A 378 -8.92 3.75 11.42
N ASN A 379 -8.26 4.91 11.30
CA ASN A 379 -8.93 6.21 11.35
C ASN A 379 -9.99 6.35 10.25
N VAL A 380 -9.68 5.89 9.03
CA VAL A 380 -10.63 5.91 7.91
C VAL A 380 -11.84 5.03 8.21
N ILE A 381 -11.63 3.80 8.68
CA ILE A 381 -12.72 2.89 9.01
C ILE A 381 -13.53 3.44 10.20
N CYS A 382 -12.91 4.01 11.24
CA CYS A 382 -13.61 4.68 12.34
C CYS A 382 -14.54 5.78 11.82
N GLY A 383 -14.06 6.60 10.87
CA GLY A 383 -14.85 7.67 10.26
C GLY A 383 -16.04 7.16 9.44
N VAL A 384 -15.82 6.17 8.60
CA VAL A 384 -16.86 5.58 7.73
C VAL A 384 -17.87 4.76 8.53
N ALA A 385 -17.38 3.90 9.44
CA ALA A 385 -18.20 2.97 10.23
C ALA A 385 -18.80 3.61 11.49
N LYS A 386 -18.35 4.81 11.88
CA LYS A 386 -18.71 5.49 13.13
C LYS A 386 -18.43 4.64 14.37
N LEU A 387 -17.33 3.89 14.34
CA LEU A 387 -16.86 3.05 15.44
C LEU A 387 -15.83 3.82 16.28
N SER A 388 -15.78 3.51 17.57
CA SER A 388 -14.64 3.96 18.40
C SER A 388 -13.38 3.18 18.04
N MET A 389 -12.22 3.82 18.13
CA MET A 389 -10.92 3.21 17.86
C MET A 389 -10.69 1.95 18.71
N GLU A 390 -11.08 1.99 20.00
CA GLU A 390 -10.94 0.85 20.90
C GLU A 390 -11.72 -0.38 20.44
N ASN A 391 -12.97 -0.20 19.99
CA ASN A 391 -13.79 -1.30 19.50
C ASN A 391 -13.25 -1.84 18.17
N LEU A 392 -12.85 -0.96 17.27
CA LEU A 392 -12.26 -1.35 15.98
C LEU A 392 -10.99 -2.17 16.21
N MET A 393 -10.14 -1.77 17.14
CA MET A 393 -8.90 -2.48 17.49
C MET A 393 -9.14 -3.91 17.95
N LYS A 394 -10.15 -4.13 18.82
CA LYS A 394 -10.54 -5.48 19.23
C LYS A 394 -10.95 -6.35 18.03
N GLY A 395 -11.59 -5.73 17.04
CA GLY A 395 -12.00 -6.39 15.80
C GLY A 395 -10.84 -6.70 14.85
N VAL A 396 -9.85 -5.83 14.76
CA VAL A 396 -8.69 -5.97 13.86
C VAL A 396 -7.69 -7.03 14.35
N MET A 397 -7.49 -7.18 15.66
CA MET A 397 -6.44 -8.02 16.24
C MET A 397 -6.28 -9.41 15.62
N PRO A 398 -7.33 -10.23 15.43
CA PRO A 398 -7.16 -11.57 14.88
C PRO A 398 -6.65 -11.54 13.42
N PHE A 399 -7.04 -10.56 12.64
CA PHE A 399 -6.60 -10.38 11.25
C PHE A 399 -5.17 -9.88 11.18
N MET A 400 -4.82 -8.89 11.98
CA MET A 400 -3.46 -8.36 12.09
C MET A 400 -2.46 -9.46 12.51
N ILE A 401 -2.83 -10.33 13.45
CA ILE A 401 -2.01 -11.48 13.83
C ILE A 401 -1.82 -12.42 12.63
N ALA A 402 -2.86 -12.69 11.84
CA ALA A 402 -2.76 -13.52 10.67
C ALA A 402 -1.81 -12.92 9.61
N GLU A 403 -1.87 -11.62 9.40
CA GLU A 403 -0.96 -10.90 8.49
C GLU A 403 0.49 -10.92 8.97
N LEU A 404 0.73 -10.73 10.29
CA LEU A 404 2.05 -10.86 10.89
C LEU A 404 2.61 -12.29 10.73
N ILE A 405 1.77 -13.32 10.91
CA ILE A 405 2.18 -14.71 10.66
C ILE A 405 2.64 -14.88 9.21
N VAL A 406 1.89 -14.35 8.24
CA VAL A 406 2.30 -14.41 6.83
C VAL A 406 3.62 -13.66 6.62
N LEU A 407 3.79 -12.47 7.18
CA LEU A 407 5.03 -11.71 7.08
C LEU A 407 6.22 -12.53 7.62
N PHE A 408 6.10 -13.13 8.80
CA PHE A 408 7.17 -13.98 9.37
C PHE A 408 7.41 -15.25 8.55
N LEU A 409 6.38 -15.85 7.97
CA LEU A 409 6.55 -16.98 7.04
C LEU A 409 7.35 -16.57 5.80
N LEU A 410 7.12 -15.37 5.27
CA LEU A 410 7.88 -14.85 4.13
C LEU A 410 9.34 -14.54 4.51
N VAL A 411 9.62 -14.15 5.75
CA VAL A 411 11.00 -14.00 6.26
C VAL A 411 11.70 -15.34 6.40
N LEU A 412 10.99 -16.36 6.90
CA LEU A 412 11.57 -17.70 7.09
C LEU A 412 11.73 -18.50 5.77
N PHE A 413 10.85 -18.22 4.80
CA PHE A 413 10.82 -18.91 3.51
C PHE A 413 10.92 -17.90 2.35
N PRO A 414 12.11 -17.31 2.08
CA PRO A 414 12.30 -16.34 1.00
C PRO A 414 11.85 -16.83 -0.37
N GLN A 415 11.84 -18.15 -0.57
CA GLN A 415 11.43 -18.80 -1.83
C GLN A 415 9.97 -18.45 -2.22
N LEU A 416 9.11 -18.16 -1.25
CA LEU A 416 7.72 -17.75 -1.50
C LEU A 416 7.63 -16.42 -2.26
N VAL A 417 8.66 -15.58 -2.19
CA VAL A 417 8.78 -14.32 -2.92
C VAL A 417 9.69 -14.46 -4.14
N THR A 418 10.86 -15.10 -3.99
CA THR A 418 11.92 -15.11 -5.01
C THR A 418 11.63 -16.06 -6.16
N VAL A 419 11.03 -17.24 -5.91
CA VAL A 419 10.71 -18.22 -6.97
C VAL A 419 9.66 -17.69 -7.94
N PRO A 420 8.53 -17.10 -7.50
CA PRO A 420 7.57 -16.47 -8.42
C PRO A 420 8.20 -15.37 -9.27
N VAL A 421 9.11 -14.56 -8.71
CA VAL A 421 9.82 -13.52 -9.47
C VAL A 421 10.67 -14.15 -10.59
N ALA A 422 11.36 -15.25 -10.29
CA ALA A 422 12.15 -15.96 -11.31
C ALA A 422 11.29 -16.55 -12.44
N TRP A 423 10.06 -17.02 -12.14
CA TRP A 423 9.13 -17.54 -13.15
C TRP A 423 8.48 -16.44 -14.01
N PHE A 424 8.25 -15.28 -13.42
CA PHE A 424 7.61 -14.16 -14.10
C PHE A 424 8.61 -13.17 -14.71
N GLY A 425 9.89 -13.22 -14.32
CA GLY A 425 10.92 -12.23 -14.62
C GLY A 425 11.81 -12.55 -15.83
N HIS A 426 11.42 -13.47 -16.70
CA HIS A 426 12.11 -13.76 -17.98
C HIS A 426 11.49 -12.97 -19.11
#